data_1d21b270732ed65f00790d82e1ce2d46
#
_entry.id   1d21b270732ed65f00790d82e1ce2d46
#
_cell.length_a   1.000
_cell.length_b   1.000
_cell.length_c   1.000
_cell.angle_alpha   90.00
_cell.angle_beta   90.00
_cell.angle_gamma   90.00
#
_symmetry.space_group_name_H-M   'P 1'
#
loop_
_entity.id
_entity.type
_entity.pdbx_description
1 polymer ?
#
loop_
_entity_poly.entity_id
_entity_poly.type
_entity_poly.pdbx_seq_one_letter_code
_entity_poly.pdbx_strand_id
1 'polypeptide(L)'
;LKVMAMTPENCVYPVNFCTQDPVTRQSSIRYYQRAIDTAEFLGCPNIQISTGFGYFDQPREEAWKYCRESLAQLAVYCQRKQVRLFLEELKVTTTNVLITSKDIARMLDEIGSPCIVGMVDMDQMTYAGETVDDYFDHLGERLMHIHFNDRGHTVPGHGDFPMKEYYDAIT
;
A
#
# COMPACT_ATOMS: atom_id res chain seq x y z
N LEU A 1 -14.73 7.19 -20.15
CA LEU A 1 -13.61 6.64 -19.38
C LEU A 1 -14.09 6.25 -17.99
N LYS A 2 -13.58 5.11 -17.48
CA LYS A 2 -13.86 4.64 -16.12
C LYS A 2 -12.60 4.82 -15.30
N VAL A 3 -12.68 5.49 -14.15
CA VAL A 3 -11.59 5.58 -13.20
C VAL A 3 -11.50 4.26 -12.43
N MET A 4 -10.35 3.59 -12.47
CA MET A 4 -10.17 2.26 -11.86
C MET A 4 -9.53 2.33 -10.48
N ALA A 5 -8.59 3.25 -10.30
CA ALA A 5 -7.90 3.50 -9.05
C ALA A 5 -7.45 4.96 -8.95
N MET A 6 -7.27 5.45 -7.74
CA MET A 6 -6.65 6.75 -7.43
C MET A 6 -5.40 6.52 -6.60
N THR A 7 -4.39 7.37 -6.81
CA THR A 7 -3.16 7.39 -6.01
C THR A 7 -3.00 8.77 -5.37
N PRO A 8 -3.57 9.01 -4.18
CA PRO A 8 -3.30 10.24 -3.44
C PRO A 8 -1.83 10.27 -3.01
N GLU A 9 -1.18 11.43 -3.13
CA GLU A 9 0.21 11.56 -2.67
C GLU A 9 0.32 11.35 -1.16
N ASN A 10 1.07 10.36 -0.73
CA ASN A 10 1.27 10.02 0.67
C ASN A 10 2.66 9.47 1.01
N CYS A 11 3.59 9.49 0.05
CA CYS A 11 4.96 9.05 0.26
C CYS A 11 5.85 10.15 0.89
N VAL A 12 5.32 11.33 1.10
CA VAL A 12 6.04 12.49 1.64
C VAL A 12 5.30 13.10 2.83
N TYR A 13 6.07 13.75 3.70
CA TYR A 13 5.52 14.55 4.79
C TYR A 13 4.49 15.57 4.25
N PRO A 14 3.32 15.81 4.90
CA PRO A 14 3.04 15.41 6.29
C PRO A 14 2.17 14.15 6.45
N VAL A 15 1.95 13.35 5.43
CA VAL A 15 1.12 12.14 5.55
C VAL A 15 1.96 11.01 6.16
N ASN A 16 1.54 10.52 7.33
CA ASN A 16 2.24 9.45 8.04
C ASN A 16 1.29 8.75 9.02
N PHE A 17 1.03 7.46 8.78
CA PHE A 17 0.17 6.63 9.64
C PHE A 17 0.93 5.95 10.77
N CYS A 18 2.26 5.93 10.69
CA CYS A 18 3.15 5.17 11.56
C CYS A 18 3.72 6.00 12.72
N THR A 19 3.57 7.32 12.67
CA THR A 19 4.14 8.21 13.70
C THR A 19 3.42 8.08 15.03
N GLN A 20 4.16 8.22 16.14
CA GLN A 20 3.57 8.33 17.48
C GLN A 20 2.84 9.64 17.72
N ASP A 21 3.11 10.71 16.92
CA ASP A 21 2.39 11.97 17.03
C ASP A 21 0.93 11.81 16.62
N PRO A 22 -0.02 11.95 17.56
CA PRO A 22 -1.44 11.74 17.27
C PRO A 22 -2.03 12.82 16.35
N VAL A 23 -1.45 14.02 16.31
CA VAL A 23 -1.94 15.11 15.47
C VAL A 23 -1.66 14.81 14.00
N THR A 24 -0.43 14.43 13.68
CA THR A 24 -0.02 14.03 12.33
C THR A 24 -0.79 12.78 11.88
N ARG A 25 -0.91 11.76 12.74
CA ARG A 25 -1.67 10.55 12.44
C ARG A 25 -3.12 10.84 12.11
N GLN A 26 -3.79 11.64 12.96
CA GLN A 26 -5.19 12.00 12.74
C GLN A 26 -5.39 12.89 11.50
N SER A 27 -4.41 13.74 11.19
CA SER A 27 -4.42 14.52 9.96
C SER A 27 -4.31 13.64 8.72
N SER A 28 -3.44 12.63 8.76
CA SER A 28 -3.27 11.64 7.69
C SER A 28 -4.55 10.82 7.47
N ILE A 29 -5.20 10.39 8.54
CA ILE A 29 -6.50 9.69 8.46
C ILE A 29 -7.56 10.58 7.79
N ARG A 30 -7.68 11.85 8.21
CA ARG A 30 -8.64 12.79 7.60
C ARG A 30 -8.32 13.06 6.12
N TYR A 31 -7.05 13.12 5.77
CA TYR A 31 -6.63 13.28 4.37
C TYR A 31 -7.15 12.11 3.51
N TYR A 32 -6.96 10.87 3.96
CA TYR A 32 -7.47 9.70 3.25
C TYR A 32 -8.99 9.57 3.29
N GLN A 33 -9.66 10.00 4.35
CA GLN A 33 -11.13 10.06 4.35
C GLN A 33 -11.65 10.98 3.23
N ARG A 34 -11.01 12.14 3.02
CA ARG A 34 -11.37 13.02 1.89
C ARG A 34 -11.04 12.39 0.53
N ALA A 35 -9.94 11.66 0.42
CA ALA A 35 -9.62 10.91 -0.80
C ALA A 35 -10.68 9.82 -1.09
N ILE A 36 -11.14 9.12 -0.05
CA ILE A 36 -12.21 8.12 -0.15
C ILE A 36 -13.54 8.79 -0.58
N ASP A 37 -13.90 9.95 -0.03
CA ASP A 37 -15.07 10.70 -0.45
C ASP A 37 -14.96 11.14 -1.93
N THR A 38 -13.77 11.55 -2.36
CA THR A 38 -13.51 11.89 -3.76
C THR A 38 -13.64 10.67 -4.67
N ALA A 39 -13.11 9.52 -4.24
CA ALA A 39 -13.23 8.26 -4.99
C ALA A 39 -14.70 7.82 -5.15
N GLU A 40 -15.48 7.88 -4.06
CA GLU A 40 -16.93 7.63 -4.10
C GLU A 40 -17.64 8.56 -5.11
N PHE A 41 -17.35 9.87 -5.04
CA PHE A 41 -17.92 10.86 -5.94
C PHE A 41 -17.59 10.58 -7.42
N LEU A 42 -16.36 10.13 -7.70
CA LEU A 42 -15.91 9.80 -9.05
C LEU A 42 -16.34 8.41 -9.53
N GLY A 43 -17.00 7.61 -8.68
CA GLY A 43 -17.28 6.21 -8.94
C GLY A 43 -16.02 5.35 -9.08
N CYS A 44 -14.93 5.76 -8.43
CA CYS A 44 -13.65 5.04 -8.40
C CYS A 44 -13.66 4.03 -7.25
N PRO A 45 -13.54 2.73 -7.51
CA PRO A 45 -13.71 1.72 -6.46
C PRO A 45 -12.46 1.52 -5.59
N ASN A 46 -11.30 2.05 -5.98
CA ASN A 46 -10.04 1.71 -5.36
C ASN A 46 -9.11 2.92 -5.15
N ILE A 47 -8.34 2.89 -4.07
CA ILE A 47 -7.31 3.89 -3.74
C ILE A 47 -6.04 3.17 -3.30
N GLN A 48 -4.90 3.55 -3.85
CA GLN A 48 -3.59 3.11 -3.37
C GLN A 48 -3.23 3.84 -2.08
N ILE A 49 -2.60 3.14 -1.14
CA ILE A 49 -2.13 3.67 0.14
C ILE A 49 -0.79 3.05 0.54
N SER A 50 0.13 3.87 1.01
CA SER A 50 1.35 3.46 1.69
C SER A 50 1.37 3.96 3.14
N THR A 51 2.36 3.57 3.93
CA THR A 51 2.29 3.69 5.40
C THR A 51 3.01 4.90 6.00
N GLY A 52 4.15 5.28 5.46
CA GLY A 52 5.06 6.28 6.05
C GLY A 52 6.12 5.66 6.98
N PHE A 53 6.70 6.47 7.88
CA PHE A 53 7.82 6.07 8.72
C PHE A 53 7.46 6.02 10.21
N GLY A 54 7.99 5.01 10.91
CA GLY A 54 8.22 5.06 12.35
C GLY A 54 9.50 5.84 12.69
N TYR A 55 9.64 6.26 13.94
CA TYR A 55 10.87 6.90 14.41
C TYR A 55 12.00 5.88 14.49
N PHE A 56 13.20 6.27 14.02
CA PHE A 56 14.36 5.38 13.92
C PHE A 56 14.99 5.04 15.26
N ASP A 57 14.70 5.82 16.30
CA ASP A 57 15.11 5.61 17.68
C ASP A 57 14.09 4.80 18.51
N GLN A 58 13.06 4.26 17.86
CA GLN A 58 12.01 3.46 18.50
C GLN A 58 11.85 2.10 17.82
N PRO A 59 11.35 1.09 18.56
CA PRO A 59 11.06 -0.21 17.97
C PRO A 59 10.06 -0.11 16.81
N ARG A 60 10.33 -0.84 15.72
CA ARG A 60 9.44 -0.92 14.56
C ARG A 60 8.00 -1.31 14.95
N GLU A 61 7.84 -2.15 15.96
CA GLU A 61 6.52 -2.62 16.43
C GLU A 61 5.64 -1.50 17.00
N GLU A 62 6.23 -0.41 17.49
CA GLU A 62 5.45 0.77 17.90
C GLU A 62 4.84 1.47 16.69
N ALA A 63 5.63 1.70 15.64
CA ALA A 63 5.17 2.27 14.38
C ALA A 63 4.15 1.33 13.69
N TRP A 64 4.38 0.02 13.74
CA TRP A 64 3.46 -1.00 13.25
C TRP A 64 2.09 -0.89 13.91
N LYS A 65 2.04 -0.80 15.23
CA LYS A 65 0.81 -0.62 16.00
C LYS A 65 0.03 0.63 15.56
N TYR A 66 0.70 1.78 15.44
CA TYR A 66 0.06 3.02 15.03
C TYR A 66 -0.46 2.94 13.58
N CYS A 67 0.30 2.32 12.70
CA CYS A 67 -0.11 2.06 11.32
C CYS A 67 -1.38 1.22 11.27
N ARG A 68 -1.37 0.07 11.94
CA ARG A 68 -2.52 -0.84 12.02
C ARG A 68 -3.78 -0.13 12.55
N GLU A 69 -3.65 0.62 13.65
CA GLU A 69 -4.77 1.37 14.24
C GLU A 69 -5.33 2.42 13.28
N SER A 70 -4.45 3.09 12.51
CA SER A 70 -4.84 4.09 11.51
C SER A 70 -5.57 3.44 10.34
N LEU A 71 -5.02 2.36 9.81
CA LEU A 71 -5.62 1.60 8.70
C LEU A 71 -6.95 0.95 9.11
N ALA A 72 -7.08 0.45 10.34
CA ALA A 72 -8.33 -0.09 10.85
C ALA A 72 -9.45 0.97 10.89
N GLN A 73 -9.12 2.21 11.26
CA GLN A 73 -10.08 3.32 11.21
C GLN A 73 -10.51 3.64 9.77
N LEU A 74 -9.55 3.64 8.83
CA LEU A 74 -9.85 3.84 7.41
C LEU A 74 -10.67 2.68 6.84
N ALA A 75 -10.43 1.44 7.26
CA ALA A 75 -11.20 0.28 6.81
C ALA A 75 -12.69 0.41 7.10
N VAL A 76 -13.05 0.88 8.31
CA VAL A 76 -14.45 1.15 8.67
C VAL A 76 -15.06 2.24 7.78
N TYR A 77 -14.28 3.27 7.44
CA TYR A 77 -14.73 4.34 6.55
C TYR A 77 -14.92 3.84 5.11
N CYS A 78 -13.96 3.08 4.60
CA CYS A 78 -13.99 2.44 3.27
C CYS A 78 -15.22 1.53 3.08
N GLN A 79 -15.55 0.74 4.10
CA GLN A 79 -16.71 -0.14 4.06
C GLN A 79 -18.01 0.63 3.83
N ARG A 80 -18.18 1.77 4.50
CA ARG A 80 -19.37 2.63 4.34
C ARG A 80 -19.47 3.25 2.95
N LYS A 81 -18.31 3.51 2.31
CA LYS A 81 -18.18 4.19 1.03
C LYS A 81 -18.06 3.23 -0.15
N GLN A 82 -17.98 1.92 0.13
CA GLN A 82 -17.75 0.89 -0.88
C GLN A 82 -16.47 1.13 -1.72
N VAL A 83 -15.45 1.71 -1.09
CA VAL A 83 -14.11 1.95 -1.66
C VAL A 83 -13.14 0.96 -1.02
N ARG A 84 -12.12 0.53 -1.76
CA ARG A 84 -11.09 -0.39 -1.32
C ARG A 84 -9.73 0.30 -1.28
N LEU A 85 -8.90 -0.03 -0.30
CA LEU A 85 -7.52 0.43 -0.22
C LEU A 85 -6.59 -0.68 -0.71
N PHE A 86 -5.73 -0.36 -1.67
CA PHE A 86 -4.60 -1.17 -2.11
C PHE A 86 -3.37 -0.80 -1.29
N LEU A 87 -3.01 -1.66 -0.34
CA LEU A 87 -1.88 -1.44 0.55
C LEU A 87 -0.59 -1.85 -0.15
N GLU A 88 0.30 -0.87 -0.29
CA GLU A 88 1.58 -1.01 -0.97
C GLU A 88 2.74 -1.04 0.02
N GLU A 89 3.64 -1.99 -0.17
CA GLU A 89 4.98 -1.95 0.43
C GLU A 89 5.85 -0.95 -0.34
N LEU A 90 6.84 -0.39 0.35
CA LEU A 90 7.79 0.51 -0.27
C LEU A 90 9.21 0.20 0.21
N LYS A 91 10.19 0.61 -0.60
CA LYS A 91 11.61 0.47 -0.25
C LYS A 91 11.98 1.19 1.05
N VAL A 92 13.03 0.73 1.68
CA VAL A 92 13.51 1.20 3.01
C VAL A 92 13.85 2.70 3.07
N THR A 93 13.99 3.36 1.93
CA THR A 93 14.17 4.82 1.85
C THR A 93 12.86 5.59 1.94
N THR A 94 11.72 4.91 1.82
CA THR A 94 10.37 5.52 1.82
C THR A 94 9.51 5.01 2.97
N THR A 95 9.82 3.86 3.54
CA THR A 95 9.18 3.33 4.76
C THR A 95 10.15 2.46 5.55
N ASN A 96 9.91 2.33 6.85
CA ASN A 96 10.55 1.33 7.71
C ASN A 96 9.54 0.39 8.37
N VAL A 97 8.31 0.36 7.86
CA VAL A 97 7.20 -0.43 8.45
C VAL A 97 6.74 -1.55 7.53
N LEU A 98 6.22 -1.25 6.33
CA LEU A 98 5.84 -2.25 5.33
C LEU A 98 6.88 -2.31 4.22
N ILE A 99 7.70 -3.36 4.18
CA ILE A 99 8.83 -3.49 3.25
C ILE A 99 8.68 -4.71 2.35
N THR A 100 7.94 -5.74 2.80
CA THR A 100 7.81 -7.03 2.12
C THR A 100 6.36 -7.45 1.94
N SER A 101 6.11 -8.38 1.03
CA SER A 101 4.80 -9.02 0.89
C SER A 101 4.32 -9.70 2.17
N LYS A 102 5.24 -10.24 3.00
CA LYS A 102 4.93 -10.79 4.33
C LYS A 102 4.45 -9.72 5.30
N ASP A 103 5.02 -8.52 5.23
CA ASP A 103 4.56 -7.40 6.04
C ASP A 103 3.13 -7.01 5.64
N ILE A 104 2.82 -6.96 4.33
CA ILE A 104 1.45 -6.71 3.85
C ILE A 104 0.53 -7.81 4.40
N ALA A 105 0.86 -9.08 4.19
CA ALA A 105 0.04 -10.22 4.64
C ALA A 105 -0.27 -10.13 6.15
N ARG A 106 0.75 -9.89 6.98
CA ARG A 106 0.61 -9.70 8.42
C ARG A 106 -0.32 -8.53 8.75
N MET A 107 -0.15 -7.39 8.08
CA MET A 107 -1.00 -6.22 8.32
C MET A 107 -2.46 -6.49 7.97
N LEU A 108 -2.71 -7.16 6.84
CA LEU A 108 -4.06 -7.54 6.42
C LEU A 108 -4.71 -8.50 7.41
N ASP A 109 -3.95 -9.50 7.92
CA ASP A 109 -4.42 -10.46 8.91
C ASP A 109 -4.80 -9.77 10.23
N GLU A 110 -3.95 -8.86 10.71
CA GLU A 110 -4.18 -8.13 11.97
C GLU A 110 -5.34 -7.13 11.89
N ILE A 111 -5.62 -6.56 10.70
CA ILE A 111 -6.77 -5.65 10.49
C ILE A 111 -8.06 -6.44 10.26
N GLY A 112 -8.00 -7.54 9.53
CA GLY A 112 -9.14 -8.44 9.28
C GLY A 112 -10.28 -7.81 8.49
N SER A 113 -10.01 -6.82 7.60
CA SER A 113 -11.04 -6.14 6.82
C SER A 113 -10.92 -6.44 5.32
N PRO A 114 -12.03 -6.78 4.65
CA PRO A 114 -12.01 -7.01 3.19
C PRO A 114 -11.85 -5.71 2.37
N CYS A 115 -11.90 -4.55 3.03
CA CYS A 115 -11.73 -3.25 2.37
C CYS A 115 -10.25 -2.83 2.23
N ILE A 116 -9.32 -3.55 2.87
CA ILE A 116 -7.88 -3.35 2.67
C ILE A 116 -7.32 -4.62 2.08
N VAL A 117 -6.65 -4.50 0.96
CA VAL A 117 -6.08 -5.62 0.21
C VAL A 117 -4.65 -5.27 -0.23
N GLY A 118 -3.89 -6.25 -0.63
CA GLY A 118 -2.50 -6.04 -1.05
C GLY A 118 -2.39 -5.63 -2.51
N MET A 119 -1.29 -4.98 -2.81
CA MET A 119 -0.79 -4.77 -4.16
C MET A 119 0.71 -5.07 -4.24
N VAL A 120 1.22 -5.12 -5.44
CA VAL A 120 2.67 -5.19 -5.71
C VAL A 120 3.06 -4.10 -6.71
N ASP A 121 4.18 -3.45 -6.45
CA ASP A 121 4.90 -2.63 -7.43
C ASP A 121 6.20 -3.36 -7.79
N MET A 122 6.43 -3.60 -9.09
CA MET A 122 7.56 -4.41 -9.56
C MET A 122 8.92 -3.81 -9.17
N ASP A 123 9.04 -2.48 -9.14
CA ASP A 123 10.28 -1.82 -8.72
C ASP A 123 10.46 -1.96 -7.19
N GLN A 124 9.41 -1.78 -6.39
CA GLN A 124 9.48 -1.93 -4.94
C GLN A 124 9.77 -3.39 -4.53
N MET A 125 9.10 -4.35 -5.15
CA MET A 125 9.33 -5.81 -4.95
C MET A 125 10.80 -6.18 -5.09
N THR A 126 11.48 -5.67 -6.11
CA THR A 126 12.91 -5.98 -6.33
C THR A 126 13.83 -5.39 -5.27
N TYR A 127 13.49 -4.23 -4.67
CA TYR A 127 14.23 -3.69 -3.51
C TYR A 127 14.07 -4.54 -2.26
N ALA A 128 12.95 -5.23 -2.09
CA ALA A 128 12.74 -6.19 -1.02
C ALA A 128 13.46 -7.53 -1.26
N GLY A 129 13.94 -7.78 -2.48
CA GLY A 129 14.55 -9.05 -2.88
C GLY A 129 13.52 -10.16 -3.05
N GLU A 130 12.27 -9.81 -3.28
CA GLU A 130 11.14 -10.72 -3.48
C GLU A 130 10.84 -10.92 -4.97
N THR A 131 10.03 -11.93 -5.26
CA THR A 131 9.53 -12.29 -6.59
C THR A 131 8.02 -12.14 -6.67
N VAL A 132 7.47 -12.19 -7.88
CA VAL A 132 6.02 -12.19 -8.09
C VAL A 132 5.34 -13.37 -7.37
N ASP A 133 5.98 -14.54 -7.39
CA ASP A 133 5.48 -15.74 -6.72
C ASP A 133 5.38 -15.56 -5.21
N ASP A 134 6.33 -14.86 -4.57
CA ASP A 134 6.25 -14.55 -3.13
C ASP A 134 4.97 -13.75 -2.79
N TYR A 135 4.55 -12.84 -3.67
CA TYR A 135 3.30 -12.09 -3.47
C TYR A 135 2.06 -12.96 -3.62
N PHE A 136 2.03 -13.85 -4.61
CA PHE A 136 0.94 -14.82 -4.74
C PHE A 136 0.87 -15.78 -3.55
N ASP A 137 2.03 -16.27 -3.09
CA ASP A 137 2.11 -17.19 -1.95
C ASP A 137 1.64 -16.55 -0.63
N HIS A 138 2.03 -15.30 -0.39
CA HIS A 138 1.73 -14.62 0.87
C HIS A 138 0.35 -13.97 0.88
N LEU A 139 -0.14 -13.46 -0.25
CA LEU A 139 -1.38 -12.69 -0.31
C LEU A 139 -2.55 -13.48 -0.92
N GLY A 140 -2.28 -14.41 -1.83
CA GLY A 140 -3.32 -15.17 -2.51
C GLY A 140 -4.35 -14.25 -3.17
N GLU A 141 -5.63 -14.53 -2.97
CA GLU A 141 -6.74 -13.73 -3.51
C GLU A 141 -6.79 -12.27 -2.99
N ARG A 142 -6.00 -11.93 -1.99
CA ARG A 142 -5.88 -10.57 -1.46
C ARG A 142 -4.90 -9.70 -2.26
N LEU A 143 -4.12 -10.27 -3.18
CA LEU A 143 -3.35 -9.52 -4.17
C LEU A 143 -4.30 -9.05 -5.27
N MET A 144 -4.63 -7.76 -5.30
CA MET A 144 -5.69 -7.25 -6.16
C MET A 144 -5.25 -6.14 -7.12
N HIS A 145 -4.01 -5.71 -7.04
CA HIS A 145 -3.49 -4.69 -7.94
C HIS A 145 -1.99 -4.87 -8.18
N ILE A 146 -1.55 -4.51 -9.37
CA ILE A 146 -0.16 -4.61 -9.78
C ILE A 146 0.23 -3.32 -10.50
N HIS A 147 1.32 -2.69 -10.05
CA HIS A 147 2.04 -1.68 -10.82
C HIS A 147 3.08 -2.40 -11.68
N PHE A 148 2.75 -2.61 -12.95
CA PHE A 148 3.60 -3.30 -13.91
C PHE A 148 4.55 -2.30 -14.56
N ASN A 149 5.66 -2.02 -13.90
CA ASN A 149 6.71 -1.08 -14.29
C ASN A 149 8.06 -1.79 -14.39
N ASP A 150 8.99 -1.16 -15.08
CA ASP A 150 10.40 -1.59 -15.13
C ASP A 150 11.24 -0.80 -14.12
N ARG A 151 12.52 -1.13 -13.97
CA ARG A 151 13.42 -0.52 -12.98
C ARG A 151 13.32 1.00 -12.98
N GLY A 152 13.21 1.57 -11.77
CA GLY A 152 13.07 3.00 -11.58
C GLY A 152 11.76 3.58 -12.08
N HIS A 153 10.69 2.79 -12.09
CA HIS A 153 9.35 3.16 -12.59
C HIS A 153 9.35 3.57 -14.08
N THR A 154 10.23 2.98 -14.86
CA THR A 154 10.23 3.20 -16.30
C THR A 154 9.19 2.34 -17.00
N VAL A 155 8.93 2.64 -18.27
CA VAL A 155 8.01 1.86 -19.10
C VAL A 155 8.56 0.44 -19.27
N PRO A 156 7.71 -0.61 -19.18
CA PRO A 156 8.11 -1.99 -19.38
C PRO A 156 8.95 -2.21 -20.65
N GLY A 157 10.11 -2.82 -20.51
CA GLY A 157 11.08 -3.06 -21.57
C GLY A 157 12.08 -1.92 -21.81
N HIS A 158 12.05 -0.85 -21.01
CA HIS A 158 13.02 0.25 -21.05
C HIS A 158 14.06 0.21 -19.93
N GLY A 159 13.87 -0.67 -18.96
CA GLY A 159 14.84 -0.99 -17.90
C GLY A 159 15.53 -2.32 -18.15
N ASP A 160 15.90 -3.00 -17.07
CA ASP A 160 16.63 -4.28 -17.11
C ASP A 160 15.92 -5.39 -16.30
N PHE A 161 14.64 -5.20 -15.91
CA PHE A 161 13.87 -6.26 -15.28
C PHE A 161 13.47 -7.36 -16.28
N PRO A 162 13.30 -8.60 -15.83
CA PRO A 162 12.84 -9.70 -16.68
C PRO A 162 11.33 -9.61 -16.93
N MET A 163 10.90 -8.54 -17.63
CA MET A 163 9.48 -8.19 -17.80
C MET A 163 8.63 -9.30 -18.40
N LYS A 164 9.24 -10.13 -19.28
CA LYS A 164 8.51 -11.29 -19.83
C LYS A 164 8.21 -12.33 -18.75
N GLU A 165 9.20 -12.62 -17.90
CA GLU A 165 9.04 -13.58 -16.79
C GLU A 165 7.99 -13.07 -15.79
N TYR A 166 8.00 -11.77 -15.47
CA TYR A 166 6.98 -11.15 -14.62
C TYR A 166 5.58 -11.25 -15.24
N TYR A 167 5.47 -11.01 -16.55
CA TYR A 167 4.20 -11.16 -17.26
C TYR A 167 3.70 -12.60 -17.22
N ASP A 168 4.58 -13.56 -17.51
CA ASP A 168 4.23 -14.98 -17.50
C ASP A 168 3.81 -15.48 -16.09
N ALA A 169 4.38 -14.92 -15.03
CA ALA A 169 4.02 -15.25 -13.65
C ALA A 169 2.63 -14.67 -13.22
N ILE A 170 2.15 -13.62 -13.88
CA ILE A 170 0.87 -12.97 -13.57
C ILE A 170 -0.29 -13.59 -14.36
N THR A 171 -0.04 -14.19 -15.50
CA THR A 171 -1.07 -14.67 -16.46
C THR A 171 -1.23 -16.16 -16.46
#